data_707bd5ef52f373682cf342b29cdb4030
#
_entry.id   707bd5ef52f373682cf342b29cdb4030
#
_cell.length_a   1.000
_cell.length_b   1.000
_cell.length_c   1.000
_cell.angle_alpha   90.00
_cell.angle_beta   90.00
_cell.angle_gamma   90.00
#
_symmetry.space_group_name_H-M   'P 1'
#
loop_
_entity.id
_entity.type
_entity.pdbx_description
1 polymer ?
#
loop_
_entity_poly.entity_id
_entity_poly.type
_entity_poly.pdbx_seq_one_letter_code
_entity_poly.pdbx_strand_id
1 'polypeptide(L)'
;MTDNFFGKTLAVRKVEAIPGMLEFDIPVHGDNRGWFKENFQKEKMLPLGFPEYFFTEGKLQNNVSFSRKNVLRGLHAEPWDKYISVADGGKVLGSWVDLREGETFGNTYQTVIDASKGIFVPRGVANGFQVLSDTVSYSYLVNDYWALDLKSKYAFVNYADPELGIEWANLAEAEVSEADKNHPLLKDVKPLKKEDL
;
A
#
# COMPACT_ATOMS: atom_id res chain seq x y z
N MET A 1 -16.35 1.84 20.57
CA MET A 1 -14.88 1.64 20.69
C MET A 1 -14.23 2.94 20.29
N THR A 2 -13.52 3.59 21.20
CA THR A 2 -12.77 4.81 20.87
C THR A 2 -11.66 4.41 19.90
N ASP A 3 -11.73 4.92 18.67
CA ASP A 3 -10.71 4.67 17.67
C ASP A 3 -9.35 5.18 18.16
N ASN A 4 -8.41 4.28 18.33
CA ASN A 4 -7.11 4.51 18.98
C ASN A 4 -6.10 5.23 18.05
N PHE A 5 -6.59 5.99 17.06
CA PHE A 5 -5.74 6.70 16.10
C PHE A 5 -5.48 8.17 16.42
N PHE A 6 -6.15 8.72 17.45
CA PHE A 6 -5.90 10.09 17.89
C PHE A 6 -4.60 10.19 18.73
N GLY A 7 -4.02 11.40 18.75
CA GLY A 7 -2.88 11.72 19.61
C GLY A 7 -1.50 11.29 19.10
N LYS A 8 -1.40 10.73 17.88
CA LYS A 8 -0.11 10.45 17.28
C LYS A 8 0.59 11.74 16.82
N THR A 9 1.91 11.70 16.77
CA THR A 9 2.76 12.72 16.14
C THR A 9 3.27 12.18 14.81
N LEU A 10 3.57 13.07 13.88
CA LEU A 10 4.16 12.68 12.60
C LEU A 10 5.52 12.02 12.85
N ALA A 11 5.64 10.76 12.46
CA ALA A 11 6.84 9.94 12.64
C ALA A 11 6.98 8.94 11.50
N VAL A 12 8.18 8.38 11.32
CA VAL A 12 8.47 7.39 10.28
C VAL A 12 9.18 6.18 10.86
N ARG A 13 8.90 5.03 10.31
CA ARG A 13 9.62 3.76 10.54
C ARG A 13 10.01 3.14 9.21
N LYS A 14 11.23 2.60 9.11
CA LYS A 14 11.63 1.75 7.99
C LYS A 14 11.01 0.38 8.17
N VAL A 15 10.60 -0.23 7.06
CA VAL A 15 10.16 -1.62 7.04
C VAL A 15 11.36 -2.48 6.68
N GLU A 16 11.96 -3.11 7.68
CA GLU A 16 13.23 -3.86 7.51
C GLU A 16 13.09 -5.05 6.54
N ALA A 17 11.91 -5.68 6.48
CA ALA A 17 11.65 -6.82 5.59
C ALA A 17 11.68 -6.43 4.10
N ILE A 18 11.34 -5.16 3.77
CA ILE A 18 11.23 -4.67 2.39
C ILE A 18 12.01 -3.34 2.29
N PRO A 19 13.27 -3.37 1.86
CA PRO A 19 14.12 -2.19 1.78
C PRO A 19 13.51 -1.05 0.94
N GLY A 20 13.56 0.16 1.50
CA GLY A 20 12.99 1.37 0.89
C GLY A 20 11.52 1.62 1.21
N MET A 21 10.79 0.65 1.77
CA MET A 21 9.43 0.84 2.24
C MET A 21 9.42 1.60 3.58
N LEU A 22 8.49 2.55 3.73
CA LEU A 22 8.36 3.38 4.92
C LEU A 22 6.94 3.37 5.46
N GLU A 23 6.80 3.29 6.78
CA GLU A 23 5.54 3.44 7.49
C GLU A 23 5.55 4.77 8.27
N PHE A 24 4.50 5.58 8.09
CA PHE A 24 4.32 6.87 8.73
C PHE A 24 3.18 6.83 9.74
N ASP A 25 3.39 7.37 10.92
CA ASP A 25 2.31 7.80 11.80
C ASP A 25 1.85 9.19 11.38
N ILE A 26 0.56 9.35 11.12
CA ILE A 26 -0.06 10.59 10.67
C ILE A 26 -0.92 11.17 11.81
N PRO A 27 -0.69 12.42 12.24
CA PRO A 27 -1.54 13.07 13.23
C PRO A 27 -2.99 13.19 12.74
N VAL A 28 -3.92 12.77 13.59
CA VAL A 28 -5.36 12.96 13.37
C VAL A 28 -5.91 13.80 14.50
N HIS A 29 -6.60 14.87 14.17
CA HIS A 29 -7.17 15.85 15.12
C HIS A 29 -8.68 15.76 15.08
N GLY A 30 -9.29 15.38 16.20
CA GLY A 30 -10.75 15.22 16.33
C GLY A 30 -11.41 16.29 17.20
N ASP A 31 -12.65 16.65 16.86
CA ASP A 31 -13.55 17.46 17.68
C ASP A 31 -15.00 16.96 17.55
N ASN A 32 -15.98 17.72 18.07
CA ASN A 32 -17.41 17.35 18.04
C ASN A 32 -18.03 17.31 16.62
N ARG A 33 -17.33 17.75 15.59
CA ARG A 33 -17.76 17.72 14.18
C ARG A 33 -17.18 16.52 13.41
N GLY A 34 -16.17 15.83 13.98
CA GLY A 34 -15.43 14.74 13.34
C GLY A 34 -13.93 14.88 13.53
N TRP A 35 -13.15 14.60 12.49
CA TRP A 35 -11.71 14.69 12.55
C TRP A 35 -11.11 15.27 11.26
N PHE A 36 -9.89 15.78 11.39
CA PHE A 36 -9.07 16.31 10.30
C PHE A 36 -7.67 15.73 10.38
N LYS A 37 -7.05 15.49 9.23
CA LYS A 37 -5.62 15.18 9.10
C LYS A 37 -5.02 15.86 7.87
N GLU A 38 -3.75 16.19 7.93
CA GLU A 38 -2.96 16.44 6.73
C GLU A 38 -2.54 15.07 6.17
N ASN A 39 -3.24 14.60 5.13
CA ASN A 39 -3.01 13.27 4.60
C ASN A 39 -1.63 13.10 3.97
N PHE A 40 -1.11 14.15 3.35
CA PHE A 40 0.23 14.22 2.78
C PHE A 40 0.70 15.68 2.70
N GLN A 41 1.93 15.94 3.15
CA GLN A 41 2.56 17.25 2.98
C GLN A 41 4.05 17.10 2.76
N LYS A 42 4.50 17.36 1.51
CA LYS A 42 5.87 17.14 1.04
C LYS A 42 6.93 17.68 2.01
N GLU A 43 6.82 18.97 2.39
CA GLU A 43 7.82 19.67 3.19
C GLU A 43 7.97 19.12 4.63
N LYS A 44 6.94 18.45 5.15
CA LYS A 44 6.99 17.76 6.44
C LYS A 44 7.52 16.34 6.33
N MET A 45 7.32 15.67 5.19
CA MET A 45 7.68 14.26 5.02
C MET A 45 9.12 14.06 4.51
N LEU A 46 9.65 14.99 3.69
CA LEU A 46 11.03 14.92 3.21
C LEU A 46 12.07 14.83 4.34
N PRO A 47 12.01 15.67 5.40
CA PRO A 47 12.96 15.59 6.52
C PRO A 47 12.89 14.26 7.29
N LEU A 48 11.77 13.53 7.18
CA LEU A 48 11.59 12.21 7.79
C LEU A 48 12.10 11.07 6.89
N GLY A 49 12.60 11.39 5.70
CA GLY A 49 13.16 10.39 4.78
C GLY A 49 12.21 9.94 3.67
N PHE A 50 11.07 10.61 3.48
CA PHE A 50 10.29 10.39 2.26
C PHE A 50 11.16 10.69 1.05
N PRO A 51 11.23 9.82 0.02
CA PRO A 51 12.19 9.97 -1.06
C PRO A 51 11.91 11.19 -1.95
N GLU A 52 12.90 12.06 -2.09
CA GLU A 52 12.80 13.27 -2.92
C GLU A 52 12.57 12.95 -4.40
N TYR A 53 13.13 11.82 -4.89
CA TYR A 53 12.98 11.39 -6.28
C TYR A 53 11.51 11.12 -6.67
N PHE A 54 10.61 10.91 -5.70
CA PHE A 54 9.17 10.77 -5.95
C PHE A 54 8.57 11.97 -6.69
N PHE A 55 9.20 13.14 -6.59
CA PHE A 55 8.72 14.38 -7.19
C PHE A 55 9.54 14.85 -8.40
N THR A 56 10.60 14.12 -8.77
CA THR A 56 11.60 14.59 -9.75
C THR A 56 11.00 14.78 -11.14
N GLU A 57 10.10 13.91 -11.56
CA GLU A 57 9.49 13.97 -12.89
C GLU A 57 8.27 14.92 -12.97
N GLY A 58 7.87 15.51 -11.86
CA GLY A 58 6.73 16.43 -11.79
C GLY A 58 5.37 15.78 -12.03
N LYS A 59 5.32 14.45 -12.15
CA LYS A 59 4.09 13.70 -12.33
C LYS A 59 3.53 13.28 -10.98
N LEU A 60 2.30 13.64 -10.70
CA LEU A 60 1.56 13.20 -9.51
C LEU A 60 0.12 12.88 -9.89
N GLN A 61 -0.33 11.69 -9.51
CA GLN A 61 -1.73 11.29 -9.65
C GLN A 61 -2.23 10.76 -8.30
N ASN A 62 -3.37 11.29 -7.84
CA ASN A 62 -4.05 10.77 -6.66
C ASN A 62 -5.24 9.93 -7.08
N ASN A 63 -5.30 8.69 -6.58
CA ASN A 63 -6.39 7.77 -6.83
C ASN A 63 -7.11 7.48 -5.52
N VAL A 64 -8.42 7.27 -5.60
CA VAL A 64 -9.24 6.81 -4.48
C VAL A 64 -10.02 5.57 -4.90
N SER A 65 -9.91 4.51 -4.10
CA SER A 65 -10.68 3.28 -4.27
C SER A 65 -11.63 3.12 -3.10
N PHE A 66 -12.94 3.13 -3.35
CA PHE A 66 -13.95 2.80 -2.36
C PHE A 66 -14.20 1.28 -2.36
N SER A 67 -14.22 0.67 -1.18
CA SER A 67 -14.45 -0.77 -1.04
C SER A 67 -15.26 -1.08 0.22
N ARG A 68 -16.02 -2.19 0.16
CA ARG A 68 -16.82 -2.71 1.27
C ARG A 68 -16.04 -3.75 2.07
N LYS A 69 -16.57 -4.11 3.23
CA LYS A 69 -16.02 -5.15 4.10
C LYS A 69 -15.69 -6.44 3.33
N ASN A 70 -14.63 -7.09 3.73
CA ASN A 70 -14.09 -8.32 3.15
C ASN A 70 -13.59 -8.21 1.70
N VAL A 71 -13.76 -7.08 1.00
CA VAL A 71 -13.11 -6.89 -0.31
C VAL A 71 -11.61 -7.00 -0.15
N LEU A 72 -11.00 -7.88 -0.97
CA LEU A 72 -9.57 -8.05 -1.09
C LEU A 72 -9.14 -7.66 -2.51
N ARG A 73 -8.11 -6.83 -2.62
CA ARG A 73 -7.49 -6.41 -3.88
C ARG A 73 -5.99 -6.66 -3.82
N GLY A 74 -5.42 -7.23 -4.85
CA GLY A 74 -3.99 -7.45 -4.93
C GLY A 74 -3.60 -8.88 -5.30
N LEU A 75 -2.33 -9.18 -5.31
CA LEU A 75 -1.18 -8.30 -5.03
C LEU A 75 -0.60 -7.78 -6.34
N HIS A 76 -0.47 -6.46 -6.45
CA HIS A 76 -0.05 -5.80 -7.70
C HIS A 76 1.20 -4.97 -7.49
N ALA A 77 2.25 -5.20 -8.26
CA ALA A 77 3.40 -4.34 -8.41
C ALA A 77 3.25 -3.52 -9.70
N GLU A 78 3.09 -2.22 -9.55
CA GLU A 78 2.97 -1.29 -10.67
C GLU A 78 4.30 -0.56 -10.91
N PRO A 79 4.51 0.03 -12.10
CA PRO A 79 5.79 0.62 -12.48
C PRO A 79 6.05 2.01 -11.87
N TRP A 80 5.44 2.33 -10.74
CA TRP A 80 5.59 3.59 -10.00
C TRP A 80 5.65 3.38 -8.50
N ASP A 81 6.18 4.36 -7.81
CA ASP A 81 6.15 4.41 -6.36
C ASP A 81 4.79 4.93 -5.87
N LYS A 82 4.39 4.55 -4.67
CA LYS A 82 3.09 4.92 -4.07
C LYS A 82 3.25 5.46 -2.66
N TYR A 83 2.43 6.44 -2.33
CA TYR A 83 2.10 6.75 -0.94
C TYR A 83 0.64 6.42 -0.69
N ILE A 84 0.42 5.47 0.20
CA ILE A 84 -0.89 4.88 0.50
C ILE A 84 -1.40 5.42 1.83
N SER A 85 -2.72 5.67 1.92
CA SER A 85 -3.40 6.08 3.14
C SER A 85 -4.89 5.71 3.10
N VAL A 86 -5.55 5.75 4.24
CA VAL A 86 -7.02 5.67 4.33
C VAL A 86 -7.58 7.08 4.47
N ALA A 87 -8.52 7.47 3.59
CA ALA A 87 -9.07 8.82 3.52
C ALA A 87 -10.34 9.03 4.35
N ASP A 88 -10.82 8.01 5.01
CA ASP A 88 -11.99 8.03 5.91
C ASP A 88 -11.67 7.34 7.26
N GLY A 89 -12.68 7.00 8.03
CA GLY A 89 -12.53 6.27 9.30
C GLY A 89 -12.40 4.75 9.15
N GLY A 90 -12.28 4.24 7.92
CA GLY A 90 -12.14 2.81 7.66
C GLY A 90 -10.78 2.23 8.03
N LYS A 91 -10.67 0.89 7.93
CA LYS A 91 -9.44 0.14 8.22
C LYS A 91 -9.24 -0.95 7.19
N VAL A 92 -7.99 -1.18 6.81
CA VAL A 92 -7.59 -2.31 5.96
C VAL A 92 -6.41 -3.06 6.59
N LEU A 93 -6.31 -4.35 6.32
CA LEU A 93 -5.07 -5.10 6.45
C LEU A 93 -4.31 -4.94 5.14
N GLY A 94 -3.26 -4.14 5.14
CA GLY A 94 -2.34 -3.99 4.01
C GLY A 94 -1.31 -5.11 4.00
N SER A 95 -0.98 -5.60 2.82
CA SER A 95 0.01 -6.67 2.62
C SER A 95 0.91 -6.33 1.43
N TRP A 96 2.20 -6.56 1.58
CA TRP A 96 3.22 -6.26 0.58
C TRP A 96 4.15 -7.44 0.38
N VAL A 97 4.63 -7.58 -0.86
CA VAL A 97 5.61 -8.61 -1.25
C VAL A 97 6.68 -7.95 -2.10
N ASP A 98 7.94 -8.13 -1.75
CA ASP A 98 9.04 -7.65 -2.58
C ASP A 98 9.21 -8.56 -3.80
N LEU A 99 8.97 -8.03 -5.01
CA LEU A 99 9.16 -8.76 -6.26
C LEU A 99 10.44 -8.32 -7.01
N ARG A 100 11.26 -7.46 -6.40
CA ARG A 100 12.53 -7.02 -6.97
C ARG A 100 13.58 -8.12 -6.90
N GLU A 101 14.43 -8.21 -7.91
CA GLU A 101 15.58 -9.12 -7.91
C GLU A 101 16.52 -8.80 -6.75
N GLY A 102 16.90 -9.82 -5.97
CA GLY A 102 17.81 -9.68 -4.83
C GLY A 102 17.45 -10.58 -3.65
N GLU A 103 18.14 -10.37 -2.53
CA GLU A 103 18.00 -11.19 -1.31
C GLU A 103 16.63 -11.08 -0.64
N THR A 104 15.89 -10.01 -0.93
CA THR A 104 14.57 -9.75 -0.34
C THR A 104 13.40 -10.19 -1.22
N PHE A 105 13.67 -10.80 -2.40
CA PHE A 105 12.61 -11.34 -3.26
C PHE A 105 11.72 -12.32 -2.48
N GLY A 106 10.42 -12.09 -2.52
CA GLY A 106 9.43 -12.88 -1.77
C GLY A 106 9.25 -12.47 -0.30
N ASN A 107 10.07 -11.57 0.24
CA ASN A 107 9.85 -11.06 1.59
C ASN A 107 8.49 -10.35 1.67
N THR A 108 7.81 -10.56 2.80
CA THR A 108 6.48 -10.00 3.03
C THR A 108 6.45 -9.03 4.22
N TYR A 109 5.50 -8.12 4.17
CA TYR A 109 5.15 -7.25 5.29
C TYR A 109 3.65 -7.05 5.36
N GLN A 110 3.09 -7.05 6.58
CA GLN A 110 1.68 -6.76 6.82
C GLN A 110 1.51 -5.76 7.95
N THR A 111 0.55 -4.84 7.81
CA THR A 111 0.12 -3.94 8.88
C THR A 111 -1.31 -3.47 8.66
N VAL A 112 -2.00 -3.13 9.75
CA VAL A 112 -3.30 -2.46 9.65
C VAL A 112 -3.08 -0.99 9.33
N ILE A 113 -3.77 -0.51 8.30
CA ILE A 113 -3.81 0.91 7.92
C ILE A 113 -5.17 1.46 8.31
N ASP A 114 -5.17 2.52 9.11
CA ASP A 114 -6.30 3.36 9.45
C ASP A 114 -6.01 4.84 9.12
N ALA A 115 -6.86 5.76 9.55
CA ALA A 115 -6.70 7.19 9.30
C ALA A 115 -5.36 7.75 9.80
N SER A 116 -4.72 7.12 10.79
CA SER A 116 -3.47 7.59 11.41
C SER A 116 -2.20 6.99 10.80
N LYS A 117 -2.29 6.29 9.67
CA LYS A 117 -1.14 5.63 9.06
C LYS A 117 -1.02 5.94 7.57
N GLY A 118 0.21 6.18 7.11
CA GLY A 118 0.58 6.26 5.70
C GLY A 118 1.70 5.26 5.39
N ILE A 119 1.72 4.74 4.17
CA ILE A 119 2.75 3.79 3.73
C ILE A 119 3.36 4.28 2.42
N PHE A 120 4.67 4.44 2.40
CA PHE A 120 5.42 4.58 1.14
C PHE A 120 5.85 3.20 0.65
N VAL A 121 5.50 2.91 -0.59
CA VAL A 121 5.79 1.64 -1.27
C VAL A 121 6.64 1.94 -2.50
N PRO A 122 7.88 1.49 -2.57
CA PRO A 122 8.70 1.63 -3.77
C PRO A 122 8.18 0.75 -4.90
N ARG A 123 8.42 1.17 -6.15
CA ARG A 123 8.11 0.37 -7.34
C ARG A 123 8.76 -1.01 -7.25
N GLY A 124 8.16 -2.01 -7.86
CA GLY A 124 8.60 -3.40 -7.77
C GLY A 124 8.16 -4.14 -6.51
N VAL A 125 7.52 -3.46 -5.57
CA VAL A 125 6.87 -4.10 -4.41
C VAL A 125 5.40 -4.26 -4.70
N ALA A 126 4.93 -5.51 -4.73
CA ALA A 126 3.51 -5.80 -4.89
C ALA A 126 2.74 -5.41 -3.62
N ASN A 127 1.62 -4.72 -3.79
CA ASN A 127 0.75 -4.34 -2.70
C ASN A 127 -0.67 -4.87 -2.89
N GLY A 128 -1.32 -5.16 -1.78
CA GLY A 128 -2.74 -5.48 -1.70
C GLY A 128 -3.31 -5.13 -0.34
N PHE A 129 -4.61 -5.26 -0.20
CA PHE A 129 -5.28 -5.03 1.06
C PHE A 129 -6.59 -5.81 1.18
N GLN A 130 -6.98 -6.13 2.41
CA GLN A 130 -8.32 -6.62 2.76
C GLN A 130 -9.02 -5.60 3.66
N VAL A 131 -10.28 -5.29 3.36
CA VAL A 131 -11.09 -4.34 4.13
C VAL A 131 -11.58 -4.98 5.42
N LEU A 132 -11.27 -4.33 6.57
CA LEU A 132 -11.64 -4.78 7.91
C LEU A 132 -12.89 -4.09 8.45
N SER A 133 -13.14 -2.83 8.05
CA SER A 133 -14.32 -2.03 8.40
C SER A 133 -15.48 -2.28 7.44
N ASP A 134 -16.66 -1.72 7.72
CA ASP A 134 -17.83 -1.85 6.83
C ASP A 134 -17.55 -1.26 5.44
N THR A 135 -16.81 -0.14 5.42
CA THR A 135 -16.35 0.51 4.19
C THR A 135 -14.98 1.12 4.39
N VAL A 136 -14.29 1.42 3.31
CA VAL A 136 -13.04 2.18 3.30
C VAL A 136 -12.89 2.99 2.02
N SER A 137 -12.34 4.21 2.15
CA SER A 137 -11.83 5.03 1.06
C SER A 137 -10.30 4.95 1.08
N TYR A 138 -9.75 4.04 0.30
CA TYR A 138 -8.31 3.79 0.16
C TYR A 138 -7.72 4.74 -0.87
N SER A 139 -6.87 5.66 -0.41
CA SER A 139 -6.24 6.69 -1.24
C SER A 139 -4.77 6.35 -1.47
N TYR A 140 -4.30 6.56 -2.70
CA TYR A 140 -2.88 6.43 -3.02
C TYR A 140 -2.42 7.49 -4.03
N LEU A 141 -1.33 8.14 -3.67
CA LEU A 141 -0.60 9.09 -4.50
C LEU A 141 0.51 8.32 -5.22
N VAL A 142 0.64 8.52 -6.53
CA VAL A 142 1.65 7.88 -7.38
C VAL A 142 2.46 8.93 -8.14
N ASN A 143 3.70 8.60 -8.47
CA ASN A 143 4.64 9.49 -9.15
C ASN A 143 4.72 9.26 -10.67
N ASP A 144 3.67 8.70 -11.25
CA ASP A 144 3.46 8.64 -12.70
C ASP A 144 1.97 8.67 -13.02
N TYR A 145 1.62 8.83 -14.28
CA TYR A 145 0.24 8.81 -14.76
C TYR A 145 -0.13 7.41 -15.25
N TRP A 146 -1.32 6.95 -14.86
CA TRP A 146 -1.86 5.72 -15.40
C TRP A 146 -2.09 5.85 -16.90
N ALA A 147 -1.59 4.88 -17.66
CA ALA A 147 -1.85 4.74 -19.09
C ALA A 147 -2.01 3.26 -19.44
N LEU A 148 -2.81 2.97 -20.46
CA LEU A 148 -3.17 1.59 -20.80
C LEU A 148 -1.97 0.75 -21.24
N ASP A 149 -1.00 1.33 -21.92
CA ASP A 149 0.23 0.71 -22.39
C ASP A 149 1.18 0.33 -21.24
N LEU A 150 1.10 1.02 -20.09
CA LEU A 150 1.87 0.70 -18.90
C LEU A 150 1.40 -0.60 -18.21
N LYS A 151 0.21 -1.09 -18.55
CA LYS A 151 -0.31 -2.33 -17.97
C LYS A 151 0.58 -3.55 -18.23
N SER A 152 1.33 -3.54 -19.32
CA SER A 152 2.31 -4.59 -19.65
C SER A 152 3.53 -4.62 -18.72
N LYS A 153 3.77 -3.53 -17.96
CA LYS A 153 4.85 -3.41 -16.97
C LYS A 153 4.43 -3.82 -15.55
N TYR A 154 3.17 -4.21 -15.36
CA TYR A 154 2.71 -4.69 -14.06
C TYR A 154 3.23 -6.10 -13.79
N ALA A 155 3.61 -6.35 -12.55
CA ALA A 155 3.83 -7.70 -12.05
C ALA A 155 2.77 -8.02 -10.97
N PHE A 156 2.46 -9.29 -10.87
CA PHE A 156 1.41 -9.79 -9.98
C PHE A 156 1.91 -11.02 -9.22
N VAL A 157 1.40 -11.21 -8.03
CA VAL A 157 1.57 -12.47 -7.29
C VAL A 157 0.26 -12.83 -6.61
N ASN A 158 -0.05 -14.12 -6.53
CA ASN A 158 -1.31 -14.61 -5.98
C ASN A 158 -1.39 -14.30 -4.47
N TYR A 159 -2.45 -13.63 -4.06
CA TYR A 159 -2.69 -13.25 -2.67
C TYR A 159 -2.83 -14.46 -1.72
N ALA A 160 -3.23 -15.62 -2.24
CA ALA A 160 -3.46 -16.86 -1.48
C ALA A 160 -2.28 -17.85 -1.58
N ASP A 161 -1.13 -17.43 -2.12
CA ASP A 161 0.06 -18.26 -2.19
C ASP A 161 0.57 -18.60 -0.78
N PRO A 162 0.59 -19.89 -0.38
CA PRO A 162 1.04 -20.28 0.95
C PRO A 162 2.53 -19.98 1.21
N GLU A 163 3.36 -19.87 0.16
CA GLU A 163 4.78 -19.56 0.28
C GLU A 163 5.02 -18.14 0.82
N LEU A 164 4.06 -17.23 0.60
CA LEU A 164 4.14 -15.85 1.09
C LEU A 164 3.90 -15.71 2.61
N GLY A 165 3.25 -16.69 3.25
CA GLY A 165 2.92 -16.63 4.67
C GLY A 165 2.01 -15.45 5.06
N ILE A 166 1.23 -14.91 4.11
CA ILE A 166 0.32 -13.79 4.37
C ILE A 166 -0.92 -14.30 5.11
N GLU A 167 -1.20 -13.72 6.27
CA GLU A 167 -2.37 -14.03 7.07
C GLU A 167 -3.48 -12.99 6.84
N TRP A 168 -4.43 -13.31 5.98
CA TRP A 168 -5.61 -12.48 5.76
C TRP A 168 -6.61 -12.61 6.91
N ALA A 169 -7.28 -11.52 7.25
CA ALA A 169 -8.20 -11.49 8.39
C ALA A 169 -9.41 -12.45 8.22
N ASN A 170 -9.93 -12.57 7.01
CA ASN A 170 -11.03 -13.48 6.67
C ASN A 170 -10.96 -13.87 5.21
N LEU A 171 -10.12 -14.84 4.88
CA LEU A 171 -9.94 -15.28 3.50
C LEU A 171 -11.16 -16.05 2.97
N ALA A 172 -11.87 -16.77 3.85
CA ALA A 172 -13.04 -17.58 3.46
C ALA A 172 -14.22 -16.74 2.95
N GLU A 173 -14.36 -15.50 3.44
CA GLU A 173 -15.40 -14.55 3.02
C GLU A 173 -14.86 -13.43 2.11
N ALA A 174 -13.62 -13.54 1.66
CA ALA A 174 -13.01 -12.50 0.86
C ALA A 174 -13.69 -12.35 -0.50
N GLU A 175 -14.11 -11.13 -0.83
CA GLU A 175 -14.61 -10.76 -2.15
C GLU A 175 -13.43 -10.34 -3.02
N VAL A 176 -13.06 -11.17 -3.99
CA VAL A 176 -11.86 -11.02 -4.83
C VAL A 176 -12.23 -11.05 -6.30
N SER A 177 -11.58 -10.21 -7.11
CA SER A 177 -11.79 -10.23 -8.56
C SER A 177 -11.29 -11.54 -9.19
N GLU A 178 -11.90 -11.96 -10.31
CA GLU A 178 -11.42 -13.14 -11.05
C GLU A 178 -9.98 -12.97 -11.56
N ALA A 179 -9.57 -11.75 -11.87
CA ALA A 179 -8.19 -11.47 -12.25
C ALA A 179 -7.22 -11.77 -11.10
N ASP A 180 -7.52 -11.26 -9.89
CA ASP A 180 -6.65 -11.43 -8.72
C ASP A 180 -6.56 -12.89 -8.27
N LYS A 181 -7.64 -13.67 -8.43
CA LYS A 181 -7.63 -15.10 -8.13
C LYS A 181 -6.69 -15.92 -9.03
N ASN A 182 -6.44 -15.43 -10.24
CA ASN A 182 -5.67 -16.13 -11.27
C ASN A 182 -4.24 -15.59 -11.42
N HIS A 183 -3.74 -14.76 -10.50
CA HIS A 183 -2.35 -14.32 -10.51
C HIS A 183 -1.39 -15.49 -10.27
N PRO A 184 -0.13 -15.43 -10.79
CA PRO A 184 0.85 -16.49 -10.64
C PRO A 184 1.25 -16.67 -9.16
N LEU A 185 1.67 -17.88 -8.79
CA LEU A 185 2.32 -18.13 -7.51
C LEU A 185 3.74 -17.53 -7.53
N LEU A 186 4.33 -17.25 -6.36
CA LEU A 186 5.66 -16.62 -6.23
C LEU A 186 6.73 -17.36 -7.03
N LYS A 187 6.73 -18.69 -7.00
CA LYS A 187 7.66 -19.54 -7.76
C LYS A 187 7.61 -19.35 -9.28
N ASP A 188 6.50 -18.83 -9.79
CA ASP A 188 6.26 -18.59 -11.23
C ASP A 188 6.43 -17.11 -11.58
N VAL A 189 6.66 -16.24 -10.59
CA VAL A 189 6.91 -14.81 -10.79
C VAL A 189 8.37 -14.59 -11.15
N LYS A 190 8.61 -13.91 -12.27
CA LYS A 190 9.95 -13.47 -12.64
C LYS A 190 10.35 -12.25 -11.78
N PRO A 191 11.48 -12.30 -11.05
CA PRO A 191 11.96 -11.15 -10.31
C PRO A 191 12.16 -9.91 -11.20
N LEU A 192 11.72 -8.76 -10.70
CA LEU A 192 11.83 -7.48 -11.40
C LEU A 192 13.25 -6.95 -11.26
N LYS A 193 13.91 -6.74 -12.38
CA LYS A 193 15.25 -6.16 -12.42
C LYS A 193 15.18 -4.65 -12.30
N LYS A 194 16.28 -4.04 -11.90
CA LYS A 194 16.39 -2.58 -11.75
C LYS A 194 16.06 -1.82 -13.05
N GLU A 195 16.40 -2.40 -14.19
CA GLU A 195 16.10 -1.82 -15.51
C GLU A 195 14.60 -1.91 -15.89
N ASP A 196 13.82 -2.73 -15.21
CA ASP A 196 12.37 -2.91 -15.44
C ASP A 196 11.51 -1.97 -14.56
N LEU A 197 12.16 -1.27 -13.61
CA LEU A 197 11.51 -0.46 -12.57
C LEU A 197 11.44 1.04 -12.86
#